data_af05b0fe76b6158ce98e220e36586ca3
#
_entry.id   af05b0fe76b6158ce98e220e36586ca3
#
_cell.length_a   1.000
_cell.length_b   1.000
_cell.length_c   1.000
_cell.angle_alpha   90.00
_cell.angle_beta   90.00
_cell.angle_gamma   90.00
#
_symmetry.space_group_name_H-M   'P 1'
#
loop_
_entity.id
_entity.type
_entity.pdbx_description
1 polymer ?
#
loop_
_entity_poly.entity_id
_entity_poly.type
_entity_poly.pdbx_seq_one_letter_code
_entity_poly.pdbx_strand_id
1 'polypeptide(L)'
;MLLAIDTGNTETVIGLIGDEPEDVSEQALGIARGTGEHGLKYHWRLSTIPDRTPDELAVVLTQLLGLEGLDLRRTVTAIAVSSSVPAVITQIRRMANRWFSDMPLTIMGPGVKSGMPIL
;
A
#
# COMPACT_ATOMS: atom_id res chain seq x y z
N MET A 1 -2.92 9.90 -7.05
CA MET A 1 -2.28 8.61 -7.30
C MET A 1 -2.68 7.59 -6.24
N LEU A 2 -2.64 6.33 -6.60
CA LEU A 2 -2.92 5.23 -5.67
C LEU A 2 -1.62 4.76 -5.02
N LEU A 3 -1.63 4.66 -3.69
CA LEU A 3 -0.53 4.06 -2.95
C LEU A 3 -0.89 2.59 -2.68
N ALA A 4 -0.14 1.68 -3.27
CA ALA A 4 -0.38 0.25 -3.13
C ALA A 4 0.70 -0.37 -2.23
N ILE A 5 0.26 -1.13 -1.25
CA ILE A 5 1.15 -1.75 -0.26
C ILE A 5 0.92 -3.26 -0.30
N ASP A 6 1.98 -4.01 -0.58
CA ASP A 6 1.93 -5.47 -0.58
C ASP A 6 2.92 -5.99 0.45
N THR A 7 2.42 -6.58 1.52
CA THR A 7 3.24 -7.01 2.64
C THR A 7 3.30 -8.52 2.72
N GLY A 8 4.51 -9.07 2.55
CA GLY A 8 4.81 -10.45 2.85
C GLY A 8 5.48 -10.55 4.23
N ASN A 9 5.86 -11.77 4.61
CA ASN A 9 6.43 -12.01 5.93
C ASN A 9 7.77 -11.31 6.16
N THR A 10 8.55 -11.13 5.13
CA THR A 10 9.90 -10.55 5.27
C THR A 10 10.06 -9.23 4.56
N GLU A 11 9.29 -8.99 3.51
CA GLU A 11 9.45 -7.81 2.68
C GLU A 11 8.11 -7.17 2.37
N THR A 12 8.09 -5.86 2.39
CA THR A 12 6.94 -5.04 2.00
C THR A 12 7.30 -4.23 0.77
N VAL A 13 6.48 -4.31 -0.25
CA VAL A 13 6.64 -3.53 -1.48
C VAL A 13 5.58 -2.43 -1.49
N ILE A 14 6.02 -1.22 -1.76
CA ILE A 14 5.13 -0.06 -1.85
C ILE A 14 5.26 0.51 -3.25
N GLY A 15 4.12 0.71 -3.90
CA GLY A 15 4.09 1.27 -5.25
C GLY A 15 3.20 2.49 -5.31
N LEU A 16 3.57 3.44 -6.15
CA LEU A 16 2.75 4.61 -6.43
C LEU A 16 2.32 4.55 -7.88
N ILE A 17 1.01 4.46 -8.09
CA ILE A 17 0.42 4.26 -9.40
C ILE A 17 -0.23 5.56 -9.84
N GLY A 18 0.21 6.05 -11.02
CA GLY A 18 -0.21 7.36 -11.50
C GLY A 18 -1.65 7.43 -11.93
N ASP A 19 -2.09 6.42 -12.65
CA ASP A 19 -3.48 6.34 -13.11
C ASP A 19 -4.20 5.38 -12.17
N GLU A 20 -5.12 5.91 -11.36
CA GLU A 20 -5.86 5.07 -10.44
C GLU A 20 -6.73 4.10 -11.22
N PRO A 21 -6.67 2.81 -10.91
CA PRO A 21 -7.61 1.86 -11.49
C PRO A 21 -9.01 2.17 -10.97
N GLU A 22 -10.04 1.86 -11.77
CA GLU A 22 -11.41 2.07 -11.37
C GLU A 22 -11.76 1.26 -10.13
N ASP A 23 -11.16 0.10 -9.99
CA ASP A 23 -11.27 -0.68 -8.78
C ASP A 23 -9.86 -1.07 -8.31
N VAL A 24 -9.74 -1.30 -7.03
CA VAL A 24 -8.49 -1.76 -6.44
C VAL A 24 -8.49 -3.28 -6.53
N SER A 25 -7.54 -3.83 -7.25
CA SER A 25 -7.48 -5.25 -7.53
C SER A 25 -6.06 -5.76 -7.34
N GLU A 26 -5.93 -7.07 -7.40
CA GLU A 26 -4.62 -7.69 -7.39
C GLU A 26 -3.77 -7.20 -8.56
N GLN A 27 -4.39 -6.84 -9.68
CA GLN A 27 -3.67 -6.30 -10.81
C GLN A 27 -2.93 -5.03 -10.44
N ALA A 28 -3.59 -4.11 -9.72
CA ALA A 28 -2.95 -2.89 -9.24
C ALA A 28 -1.81 -3.21 -8.29
N LEU A 29 -2.01 -4.17 -7.39
CA LEU A 29 -0.96 -4.60 -6.46
C LEU A 29 0.16 -5.33 -7.18
N GLY A 30 -0.16 -6.06 -8.25
CA GLY A 30 0.84 -6.68 -9.10
C GLY A 30 1.73 -5.65 -9.76
N ILE A 31 1.15 -4.52 -10.18
CA ILE A 31 1.92 -3.40 -10.72
C ILE A 31 2.88 -2.88 -9.66
N ALA A 32 2.42 -2.71 -8.43
CA ALA A 32 3.27 -2.25 -7.34
C ALA A 32 4.43 -3.21 -7.08
N ARG A 33 4.19 -4.51 -7.24
CA ARG A 33 5.26 -5.51 -7.08
C ARG A 33 6.23 -5.55 -8.26
N GLY A 34 5.95 -4.83 -9.32
CA GLY A 34 6.78 -4.83 -10.51
C GLY A 34 6.45 -5.92 -11.52
N THR A 35 5.31 -6.59 -11.36
CA THR A 35 4.85 -7.61 -12.30
C THR A 35 4.02 -7.04 -13.43
N GLY A 36 3.61 -5.78 -13.31
CA GLY A 36 2.96 -5.02 -14.37
C GLY A 36 3.64 -3.68 -14.50
N GLU A 37 3.47 -3.02 -15.64
CA GLU A 37 4.20 -1.79 -15.91
C GLU A 37 3.30 -0.57 -16.03
N HIS A 38 2.03 -0.76 -16.37
CA HIS A 38 1.14 0.35 -16.64
C HIS A 38 0.82 1.15 -15.38
N GLY A 39 1.07 2.43 -15.43
CA GLY A 39 0.70 3.34 -14.36
C GLY A 39 1.67 3.41 -13.19
N LEU A 40 2.60 2.46 -13.08
CA LEU A 40 3.58 2.47 -11.99
C LEU A 40 4.57 3.61 -12.17
N LYS A 41 4.61 4.52 -11.20
CA LYS A 41 5.51 5.67 -11.24
C LYS A 41 6.72 5.49 -10.34
N TYR A 42 6.51 4.95 -9.14
CA TYR A 42 7.56 4.75 -8.16
C TYR A 42 7.30 3.47 -7.41
N HIS A 43 8.35 2.85 -6.90
CA HIS A 43 8.18 1.76 -5.96
C HIS A 43 9.35 1.71 -5.00
N TRP A 44 9.09 1.16 -3.83
CA TRP A 44 10.07 1.05 -2.74
C TRP A 44 9.90 -0.29 -2.06
N ARG A 45 10.96 -0.75 -1.43
CA ARG A 45 10.94 -2.00 -0.65
C ARG A 45 11.38 -1.73 0.77
N LEU A 46 10.69 -2.35 1.70
CA LEU A 46 10.98 -2.25 3.12
C LEU A 46 11.06 -3.65 3.71
N SER A 47 11.79 -3.77 4.82
CA SER A 47 11.67 -4.95 5.66
C SER A 47 10.31 -4.94 6.34
N THR A 48 9.66 -6.10 6.42
CA THR A 48 8.41 -6.21 7.14
C THR A 48 8.68 -6.28 8.64
N ILE A 49 8.14 -5.32 9.38
CA ILE A 49 8.23 -5.26 10.83
C ILE A 49 6.81 -5.25 11.37
N PRO A 50 6.28 -6.41 11.83
CA PRO A 50 4.87 -6.53 12.18
C PRO A 50 4.43 -5.64 13.33
N ASP A 51 5.32 -5.29 14.22
CA ASP A 51 5.00 -4.45 15.38
C ASP A 51 5.36 -2.97 15.17
N ARG A 52 5.60 -2.57 13.93
CA ARG A 52 5.78 -1.15 13.62
C ARG A 52 4.51 -0.39 13.94
N THR A 53 4.62 0.70 14.69
CA THR A 53 3.44 1.44 15.12
C THR A 53 2.80 2.18 13.95
N PRO A 54 1.51 2.56 14.08
CA PRO A 54 0.86 3.38 13.04
C PRO A 54 1.60 4.68 12.75
N ASP A 55 2.15 5.31 13.78
CA ASP A 55 2.89 6.57 13.60
C ASP A 55 4.19 6.33 12.84
N GLU A 56 4.89 5.25 13.15
CA GLU A 56 6.11 4.90 12.41
C GLU A 56 5.80 4.60 10.94
N LEU A 57 4.70 3.90 10.67
CA LEU A 57 4.28 3.64 9.30
C LEU A 57 4.03 4.93 8.54
N ALA A 58 3.33 5.88 9.16
CA ALA A 58 3.05 7.17 8.54
C ALA A 58 4.34 7.92 8.23
N VAL A 59 5.29 7.90 9.16
CA VAL A 59 6.59 8.56 8.95
C VAL A 59 7.35 7.91 7.81
N VAL A 60 7.42 6.58 7.79
CA VAL A 60 8.15 5.85 6.76
C VAL A 60 7.58 6.15 5.38
N LEU A 61 6.26 6.06 5.23
CA LEU A 61 5.63 6.31 3.94
C LEU A 61 5.84 7.74 3.48
N THR A 62 5.69 8.68 4.40
CA THR A 62 5.91 10.10 4.09
C THR A 62 7.35 10.34 3.65
N GLN A 63 8.30 9.73 4.34
CA GLN A 63 9.71 9.90 4.01
C GLN A 63 10.10 9.24 2.71
N LEU A 64 9.54 8.06 2.39
CA LEU A 64 9.81 7.41 1.13
C LEU A 64 9.41 8.29 -0.05
N LEU A 65 8.20 8.85 0.01
CA LEU A 65 7.76 9.77 -1.03
C LEU A 65 8.62 11.02 -1.04
N GLY A 66 9.01 11.51 0.14
CA GLY A 66 9.87 12.67 0.27
C GLY A 66 11.24 12.49 -0.39
N LEU A 67 11.76 11.27 -0.43
CA LEU A 67 13.01 10.99 -1.12
C LEU A 67 12.92 11.28 -2.62
N GLU A 68 11.71 11.19 -3.17
CA GLU A 68 11.46 11.49 -4.59
C GLU A 68 10.93 12.91 -4.78
N GLY A 69 10.96 13.73 -3.74
CA GLY A 69 10.43 15.08 -3.82
C GLY A 69 8.91 15.18 -3.78
N LEU A 70 8.23 14.13 -3.34
CA LEU A 70 6.77 14.07 -3.34
C LEU A 70 6.21 14.32 -1.95
N ASP A 71 5.05 15.01 -1.92
CA ASP A 71 4.29 15.21 -0.69
C ASP A 71 3.16 14.17 -0.68
N LEU A 72 3.17 13.28 0.30
CA LEU A 72 2.20 12.19 0.37
C LEU A 72 0.77 12.71 0.35
N ARG A 73 0.46 13.72 1.15
CA ARG A 73 -0.92 14.19 1.29
C ARG A 73 -1.45 14.85 0.01
N ARG A 74 -0.57 15.37 -0.81
CA ARG A 74 -0.97 15.97 -2.10
C ARG A 74 -0.98 14.96 -3.23
N THR A 75 -0.13 13.94 -3.13
CA THR A 75 0.08 13.00 -4.20
C THR A 75 -0.88 11.81 -4.13
N VAL A 76 -1.12 11.31 -2.92
CA VAL A 76 -1.90 10.09 -2.72
C VAL A 76 -3.36 10.43 -2.50
N THR A 77 -4.23 9.78 -3.24
CA THR A 77 -5.68 9.97 -3.13
C THR A 77 -6.40 8.73 -2.60
N ALA A 78 -5.75 7.57 -2.64
CA ALA A 78 -6.31 6.33 -2.14
C ALA A 78 -5.19 5.36 -1.77
N ILE A 79 -5.48 4.43 -0.87
CA ILE A 79 -4.53 3.44 -0.40
C ILE A 79 -5.12 2.05 -0.59
N ALA A 80 -4.32 1.13 -1.13
CA ALA A 80 -4.70 -0.27 -1.28
C ALA A 80 -3.65 -1.14 -0.61
N VAL A 81 -4.10 -2.16 0.12
CA VAL A 81 -3.21 -3.02 0.87
C VAL A 81 -3.54 -4.48 0.62
N SER A 82 -2.53 -5.29 0.38
CA SER A 82 -2.61 -6.74 0.44
C SER A 82 -1.56 -7.23 1.43
N SER A 83 -1.94 -8.12 2.33
CA SER A 83 -1.00 -8.62 3.31
C SER A 83 -1.35 -10.04 3.72
N SER A 84 -0.31 -10.86 3.90
CA SER A 84 -0.43 -12.17 4.53
C SER A 84 -0.14 -12.10 6.04
N VAL A 85 0.05 -10.89 6.57
CA VAL A 85 0.43 -10.67 7.97
C VAL A 85 -0.66 -9.87 8.66
N PRO A 86 -1.57 -10.51 9.43
CA PRO A 86 -2.71 -9.80 10.04
C PRO A 86 -2.31 -8.64 10.93
N ALA A 87 -1.21 -8.77 11.66
CA ALA A 87 -0.75 -7.68 12.53
C ALA A 87 -0.44 -6.41 11.73
N VAL A 88 0.11 -6.57 10.54
CA VAL A 88 0.42 -5.43 9.67
C VAL A 88 -0.86 -4.75 9.19
N ILE A 89 -1.86 -5.54 8.82
CA ILE A 89 -3.15 -4.98 8.39
C ILE A 89 -3.75 -4.12 9.49
N THR A 90 -3.71 -4.58 10.73
CA THR A 90 -4.22 -3.83 11.87
C THR A 90 -3.51 -2.48 12.01
N GLN A 91 -2.19 -2.48 11.89
CA GLN A 91 -1.42 -1.25 12.02
C GLN A 91 -1.66 -0.29 10.87
N ILE A 92 -1.80 -0.82 9.66
CA ILE A 92 -2.11 0.01 8.50
C ILE A 92 -3.49 0.66 8.63
N ARG A 93 -4.50 -0.09 9.12
CA ARG A 93 -5.82 0.50 9.37
C ARG A 93 -5.74 1.65 10.34
N ARG A 94 -5.01 1.46 11.44
CA ARG A 94 -4.85 2.48 12.46
C ARG A 94 -4.12 3.70 11.92
N MET A 95 -3.08 3.47 11.13
CA MET A 95 -2.34 4.55 10.49
C MET A 95 -3.23 5.36 9.55
N ALA A 96 -3.95 4.68 8.67
CA ALA A 96 -4.83 5.35 7.70
C ALA A 96 -5.91 6.13 8.43
N ASN A 97 -6.51 5.54 9.45
CA ASN A 97 -7.58 6.19 10.20
C ASN A 97 -7.09 7.43 10.96
N ARG A 98 -5.88 7.39 11.46
CA ARG A 98 -5.34 8.51 12.23
C ARG A 98 -4.77 9.62 11.34
N TRP A 99 -4.00 9.26 10.32
CA TRP A 99 -3.21 10.23 9.57
C TRP A 99 -3.75 10.54 8.19
N PHE A 100 -4.51 9.63 7.61
CA PHE A 100 -4.99 9.74 6.23
C PHE A 100 -6.47 9.38 6.14
N SER A 101 -7.27 9.86 7.08
CA SER A 101 -8.68 9.48 7.19
C SER A 101 -9.52 9.94 6.01
N ASP A 102 -9.04 10.91 5.25
CA ASP A 102 -9.71 11.40 4.05
C ASP A 102 -9.41 10.56 2.80
N MET A 103 -8.53 9.59 2.91
CA MET A 103 -8.17 8.71 1.79
C MET A 103 -8.91 7.38 1.90
N PRO A 104 -9.61 6.94 0.84
CA PRO A 104 -10.19 5.59 0.84
C PRO A 104 -9.12 4.53 1.06
N LEU A 105 -9.42 3.54 1.87
CA LEU A 105 -8.53 2.42 2.15
C LEU A 105 -9.22 1.13 1.74
N THR A 106 -8.59 0.37 0.86
CA THR A 106 -9.06 -0.94 0.45
C THR A 106 -8.07 -1.99 0.91
N ILE A 107 -8.56 -3.01 1.61
CA ILE A 107 -7.73 -4.08 2.12
C ILE A 107 -8.14 -5.39 1.47
N MET A 108 -7.17 -6.08 0.89
CA MET A 108 -7.36 -7.40 0.32
C MET A 108 -6.58 -8.41 1.16
N GLY A 109 -7.29 -9.38 1.71
CA GLY A 109 -6.65 -10.42 2.50
C GLY A 109 -6.04 -11.49 1.61
N PRO A 110 -5.24 -12.39 2.20
CA PRO A 110 -4.73 -13.55 1.48
C PRO A 110 -5.89 -14.37 0.94
N GLY A 111 -5.80 -14.80 -0.30
CA GLY A 111 -6.85 -15.59 -0.92
C GLY A 111 -7.99 -14.80 -1.52
N VAL A 112 -7.99 -13.47 -1.40
CA VAL A 112 -9.00 -12.61 -2.02
C VAL A 112 -8.41 -11.93 -3.25
N LYS A 113 -7.49 -12.55 -3.89
CA LYS A 113 -6.76 -11.99 -5.00
C LYS A 113 -7.57 -12.04 -6.28
N SER A 114 -7.44 -11.00 -7.10
CA SER A 114 -8.06 -10.93 -8.41
C SER A 114 -9.56 -11.15 -8.37
N GLY A 115 -10.19 -10.76 -7.28
CA GLY A 115 -11.62 -10.98 -7.12
C GLY A 115 -12.01 -12.43 -6.90
N MET A 116 -11.05 -13.31 -6.71
CA MET A 116 -11.36 -14.71 -6.42
C MET A 116 -11.63 -14.89 -4.94
N PRO A 117 -12.66 -15.63 -4.60
CA PRO A 117 -12.92 -15.91 -3.20
C PRO A 117 -11.83 -16.79 -2.61
N ILE A 118 -11.71 -16.73 -1.30
CA ILE A 118 -10.82 -17.62 -0.57
C ILE A 118 -11.36 -19.03 -0.70
N LEU A 119 -10.50 -19.92 -1.10
CA LEU A 119 -10.86 -21.31 -1.25
C LEU A 119 -10.48 -22.10 -0.01
#